data_24e8a230a9ee8cde2616173da03dd98a
#
_entry.id   24e8a230a9ee8cde2616173da03dd98a
#
_cell.length_a   1.000
_cell.length_b   1.000
_cell.length_c   1.000
_cell.angle_alpha   90.00
_cell.angle_beta   90.00
_cell.angle_gamma   90.00
#
_symmetry.space_group_name_H-M   'P 1'
#
loop_
_entity.id
_entity.type
_entity.pdbx_description
1 polymer ?
#
loop_
_entity_poly.entity_id
_entity_poly.type
_entity_poly.pdbx_seq_one_letter_code
_entity_poly.pdbx_strand_id
1 'polypeptide(L)'
;MLVTGANRGLGLEYCRQLAAEGWLVIAATRDPEGATDIHSLAVEFPERVRLVRLDVVKDSDVQALASELRGVPLDMLINNAGTFGPEGSPGGMRHQSLAHMDYGIWRDILEVNLLAPFRLTVALAPSLCLASRPVVVMLSSDLGSIGNNRLGQSHAYRTSKAGLNMLTRSIANEWPDLITLAMAPGWCKTELGGEGAQIEPEDSVRAQLKTFEALNASHNGQFIDRFGTTVAW
;
A
#
# COMPACT_ATOMS: atom_id res chain seq x y z
N MET A 1 -2.70 11.82 -7.30
CA MET A 1 -2.61 10.47 -6.66
C MET A 1 -2.09 10.60 -5.25
N LEU A 2 -2.42 9.67 -4.34
CA LEU A 2 -1.92 9.64 -2.96
C LEU A 2 -1.20 8.31 -2.69
N VAL A 3 0.01 8.38 -2.13
CA VAL A 3 0.82 7.21 -1.76
C VAL A 3 1.13 7.26 -0.27
N THR A 4 0.76 6.21 0.48
CA THR A 4 1.09 6.10 1.91
C THR A 4 2.42 5.40 2.12
N GLY A 5 3.16 5.75 3.19
CA GLY A 5 4.49 5.20 3.45
C GLY A 5 5.50 5.59 2.38
N ALA A 6 5.43 6.85 1.93
CA ALA A 6 6.17 7.38 0.78
C ALA A 6 7.66 7.67 1.04
N ASN A 7 8.13 7.53 2.28
CA ASN A 7 9.48 7.95 2.69
C ASN A 7 10.60 7.00 2.25
N ARG A 8 10.30 5.76 1.87
CA ARG A 8 11.29 4.74 1.48
C ARG A 8 10.67 3.60 0.65
N GLY A 9 11.53 2.72 0.13
CA GLY A 9 11.13 1.49 -0.54
C GLY A 9 10.17 1.71 -1.71
N LEU A 10 9.15 0.86 -1.82
CA LEU A 10 8.17 0.95 -2.91
C LEU A 10 7.40 2.28 -2.89
N GLY A 11 7.07 2.81 -1.70
CA GLY A 11 6.33 4.06 -1.59
C GLY A 11 7.08 5.26 -2.17
N LEU A 12 8.37 5.37 -1.88
CA LEU A 12 9.25 6.39 -2.46
C LEU A 12 9.37 6.21 -3.98
N GLU A 13 9.52 4.97 -4.42
CA GLU A 13 9.68 4.68 -5.84
C GLU A 13 8.40 4.94 -6.64
N TYR A 14 7.21 4.68 -6.09
CA TYR A 14 5.95 5.12 -6.68
C TYR A 14 5.92 6.65 -6.85
N CYS A 15 6.30 7.39 -5.82
CA CYS A 15 6.32 8.86 -5.92
C CYS A 15 7.26 9.34 -7.01
N ARG A 16 8.45 8.73 -7.14
CA ARG A 16 9.45 9.07 -8.15
C ARG A 16 8.94 8.85 -9.57
N GLN A 17 8.47 7.64 -9.86
CA GLN A 17 8.02 7.30 -11.21
C GLN A 17 6.77 8.08 -11.61
N LEU A 18 5.80 8.19 -10.71
CA LEU A 18 4.58 8.97 -10.95
C LEU A 18 4.88 10.46 -11.21
N ALA A 19 5.78 11.07 -10.43
CA ALA A 19 6.17 12.46 -10.63
C ALA A 19 6.90 12.65 -11.98
N ALA A 20 7.78 11.72 -12.36
CA ALA A 20 8.48 11.72 -13.64
C ALA A 20 7.52 11.59 -14.83
N GLU A 21 6.44 10.81 -14.69
CA GLU A 21 5.36 10.66 -15.68
C GLU A 21 4.37 11.85 -15.70
N GLY A 22 4.58 12.83 -14.82
CA GLY A 22 3.77 14.06 -14.81
C GLY A 22 2.59 14.07 -13.88
N TRP A 23 2.41 13.09 -13.02
CA TRP A 23 1.33 13.06 -12.03
C TRP A 23 1.56 14.01 -10.87
N LEU A 24 0.48 14.54 -10.32
CA LEU A 24 0.49 15.21 -9.03
C LEU A 24 0.42 14.16 -7.92
N VAL A 25 1.45 14.09 -7.09
CA VAL A 25 1.62 13.07 -6.06
C VAL A 25 1.55 13.68 -4.68
N ILE A 26 0.63 13.20 -3.87
CA ILE A 26 0.58 13.44 -2.43
C ILE A 26 1.37 12.31 -1.77
N ALA A 27 2.57 12.62 -1.33
CA ALA A 27 3.49 11.70 -0.67
C ALA A 27 3.26 11.75 0.85
N ALA A 28 2.60 10.73 1.39
CA ALA A 28 2.22 10.69 2.80
C ALA A 28 3.19 9.85 3.63
N THR A 29 3.72 10.44 4.71
CA THR A 29 4.63 9.78 5.65
C THR A 29 4.37 10.23 7.10
N ARG A 30 4.71 9.39 8.07
CA ARG A 30 4.56 9.69 9.51
C ARG A 30 5.44 10.84 9.98
N ASP A 31 6.65 10.88 9.45
CA ASP A 31 7.67 11.87 9.76
C ASP A 31 8.20 12.50 8.47
N PRO A 32 7.53 13.53 7.95
CA PRO A 32 8.01 14.22 6.78
C PRO A 32 9.35 14.95 7.01
N GLU A 33 9.61 15.45 8.21
CA GLU A 33 10.83 16.20 8.51
C GLU A 33 12.10 15.32 8.49
N GLY A 34 11.99 14.07 8.96
CA GLY A 34 13.07 13.09 8.94
C GLY A 34 13.22 12.32 7.63
N ALA A 35 12.34 12.51 6.66
CA ALA A 35 12.30 11.73 5.42
C ALA A 35 13.13 12.38 4.29
N THR A 36 14.45 12.31 4.37
CA THR A 36 15.40 13.00 3.47
C THR A 36 15.19 12.67 1.98
N ASP A 37 14.95 11.41 1.64
CA ASP A 37 14.85 10.98 0.24
C ASP A 37 13.60 11.55 -0.44
N ILE A 38 12.46 11.57 0.25
CA ILE A 38 11.24 12.15 -0.31
C ILE A 38 11.30 13.69 -0.34
N HIS A 39 12.04 14.31 0.57
CA HIS A 39 12.34 15.74 0.48
C HIS A 39 13.17 16.06 -0.77
N SER A 40 14.20 15.29 -1.04
CA SER A 40 15.01 15.44 -2.26
C SER A 40 14.15 15.31 -3.51
N LEU A 41 13.23 14.35 -3.52
CA LEU A 41 12.29 14.19 -4.62
C LEU A 41 11.32 15.36 -4.76
N ALA A 42 10.85 15.92 -3.65
CA ALA A 42 9.99 17.11 -3.68
C ALA A 42 10.73 18.36 -4.18
N VAL A 43 12.04 18.47 -3.94
CA VAL A 43 12.88 19.51 -4.51
C VAL A 43 13.11 19.31 -6.01
N GLU A 44 13.27 18.07 -6.46
CA GLU A 44 13.41 17.71 -7.88
C GLU A 44 12.11 17.98 -8.66
N PHE A 45 10.96 17.72 -8.06
CA PHE A 45 9.61 17.88 -8.66
C PHE A 45 8.71 18.82 -7.83
N PRO A 46 9.05 20.11 -7.69
CA PRO A 46 8.41 21.00 -6.70
C PRO A 46 6.92 21.25 -6.95
N GLU A 47 6.47 21.17 -8.21
CA GLU A 47 5.06 21.36 -8.56
C GLU A 47 4.27 20.04 -8.64
N ARG A 48 4.94 18.91 -8.44
CA ARG A 48 4.33 17.58 -8.61
C ARG A 48 4.30 16.76 -7.36
N VAL A 49 5.27 16.92 -6.47
CA VAL A 49 5.35 16.14 -5.23
C VAL A 49 5.05 17.03 -4.04
N ARG A 50 3.97 16.72 -3.36
CA ARG A 50 3.56 17.38 -2.13
C ARG A 50 3.69 16.43 -0.95
N LEU A 51 4.51 16.78 0.03
CA LEU A 51 4.63 16.03 1.27
C LEU A 51 3.48 16.33 2.20
N VAL A 52 2.93 15.28 2.83
CA VAL A 52 1.94 15.41 3.89
C VAL A 52 2.30 14.51 5.06
N ARG A 53 2.03 15.00 6.27
CA ARG A 53 2.12 14.17 7.47
C ARG A 53 0.90 13.28 7.57
N LEU A 54 1.12 11.98 7.69
CA LEU A 54 0.08 10.99 7.88
C LEU A 54 0.62 9.78 8.65
N ASP A 55 0.23 9.65 9.90
CA ASP A 55 0.30 8.38 10.59
C ASP A 55 -1.01 7.62 10.34
N VAL A 56 -0.94 6.60 9.51
CA VAL A 56 -2.14 5.85 9.04
C VAL A 56 -2.93 5.18 10.17
N VAL A 57 -2.30 4.98 11.34
CA VAL A 57 -2.97 4.40 12.51
C VAL A 57 -3.64 5.46 13.39
N LYS A 58 -3.36 6.75 13.17
CA LYS A 58 -3.98 7.85 13.90
C LYS A 58 -5.20 8.38 13.18
N ASP A 59 -6.36 8.20 13.79
CA ASP A 59 -7.62 8.71 13.23
C ASP A 59 -7.60 10.22 12.99
N SER A 60 -6.98 10.98 13.90
CA SER A 60 -6.83 12.44 13.76
C SER A 60 -6.10 12.83 12.47
N ASP A 61 -5.03 12.13 12.12
CA ASP A 61 -4.25 12.43 10.92
C ASP A 61 -5.05 12.06 9.66
N VAL A 62 -5.76 10.93 9.70
CA VAL A 62 -6.64 10.47 8.61
C VAL A 62 -7.77 11.48 8.36
N GLN A 63 -8.44 11.95 9.42
CA GLN A 63 -9.54 12.92 9.31
C GLN A 63 -9.03 14.30 8.86
N ALA A 64 -7.86 14.72 9.30
CA ALA A 64 -7.22 15.97 8.85
C ALA A 64 -6.97 15.92 7.35
N LEU A 65 -6.35 14.85 6.84
CA LEU A 65 -6.10 14.67 5.41
C LEU A 65 -7.40 14.58 4.60
N ALA A 66 -8.40 13.85 5.07
CA ALA A 66 -9.69 13.74 4.41
C ALA A 66 -10.40 15.10 4.34
N SER A 67 -10.28 15.92 5.38
CA SER A 67 -10.84 17.27 5.41
C SER A 67 -10.12 18.21 4.44
N GLU A 68 -8.81 18.10 4.35
CA GLU A 68 -7.98 18.87 3.43
C GLU A 68 -8.27 18.54 1.96
N LEU A 69 -8.49 17.27 1.65
CA LEU A 69 -8.79 16.81 0.30
C LEU A 69 -10.28 16.91 -0.07
N ARG A 70 -11.12 17.44 0.80
CA ARG A 70 -12.55 17.58 0.52
C ARG A 70 -12.79 18.44 -0.72
N GLY A 71 -13.52 17.89 -1.70
CA GLY A 71 -13.79 18.55 -2.97
C GLY A 71 -12.64 18.49 -3.98
N VAL A 72 -11.54 17.83 -3.66
CA VAL A 72 -10.43 17.60 -4.57
C VAL A 72 -10.55 16.18 -5.14
N PRO A 73 -10.61 16.00 -6.47
CA PRO A 73 -10.63 14.66 -7.08
C PRO A 73 -9.33 13.90 -6.77
N LEU A 74 -9.48 12.63 -6.37
CA LEU A 74 -8.36 11.72 -6.13
C LEU A 74 -8.45 10.53 -7.09
N ASP A 75 -7.64 10.54 -8.15
CA ASP A 75 -7.68 9.50 -9.18
C ASP A 75 -7.20 8.14 -8.67
N MET A 76 -6.19 8.14 -7.77
CA MET A 76 -5.65 6.89 -7.23
C MET A 76 -5.18 7.05 -5.78
N LEU A 77 -5.56 6.09 -4.95
CA LEU A 77 -5.02 5.86 -3.61
C LEU A 77 -4.18 4.58 -3.61
N ILE A 78 -2.89 4.70 -3.30
CA ILE A 78 -1.99 3.56 -3.10
C ILE A 78 -1.76 3.37 -1.60
N ASN A 79 -2.49 2.44 -1.01
CA ASN A 79 -2.28 1.99 0.37
C ASN A 79 -1.03 1.12 0.44
N ASN A 80 0.15 1.77 0.42
CA ASN A 80 1.46 1.12 0.45
C ASN A 80 2.03 0.99 1.86
N ALA A 81 1.68 1.86 2.80
CA ALA A 81 2.16 1.76 4.17
C ALA A 81 1.91 0.35 4.74
N GLY A 82 2.96 -0.25 5.26
CA GLY A 82 2.89 -1.62 5.79
C GLY A 82 4.10 -1.95 6.66
N THR A 83 3.96 -2.99 7.46
CA THR A 83 5.02 -3.50 8.34
C THR A 83 5.01 -5.02 8.38
N PHE A 84 6.19 -5.60 8.58
CA PHE A 84 6.40 -7.02 8.88
C PHE A 84 6.66 -7.25 10.38
N GLY A 85 6.63 -6.19 11.16
CA GLY A 85 7.04 -6.14 12.55
C GLY A 85 8.34 -5.34 12.72
N PRO A 86 8.89 -5.26 13.94
CA PRO A 86 9.97 -4.34 14.28
C PRO A 86 11.30 -4.59 13.54
N GLU A 87 11.53 -5.80 13.03
CA GLU A 87 12.82 -6.22 12.45
C GLU A 87 12.73 -6.51 10.94
N GLY A 88 11.59 -6.24 10.30
CA GLY A 88 11.40 -6.62 8.89
C GLY A 88 11.45 -8.13 8.65
N SER A 89 11.58 -8.56 7.38
CA SER A 89 11.78 -9.95 7.00
C SER A 89 13.28 -10.19 6.70
N PRO A 90 13.91 -11.31 7.09
CA PRO A 90 13.32 -12.45 7.82
C PRO A 90 13.34 -12.31 9.35
N GLY A 91 14.00 -11.29 9.92
CA GLY A 91 14.18 -11.14 11.37
C GLY A 91 12.88 -11.21 12.16
N GLY A 92 11.85 -10.48 11.71
CA GLY A 92 10.53 -10.45 12.33
C GLY A 92 9.77 -11.77 12.32
N MET A 93 10.18 -12.78 11.54
CA MET A 93 9.53 -14.10 11.54
C MET A 93 9.63 -14.82 12.88
N ARG A 94 10.68 -14.58 13.65
CA ARG A 94 10.85 -15.21 14.98
C ARG A 94 9.73 -14.84 15.94
N HIS A 95 9.13 -13.66 15.80
CA HIS A 95 8.01 -13.19 16.62
C HIS A 95 6.64 -13.62 16.10
N GLN A 96 6.59 -14.35 14.99
CA GLN A 96 5.38 -14.73 14.27
C GLN A 96 5.31 -16.24 14.00
N SER A 97 6.02 -17.05 14.79
CA SER A 97 6.02 -18.52 14.68
C SER A 97 5.07 -19.16 15.68
N LEU A 98 4.72 -20.44 15.46
CA LEU A 98 3.90 -21.21 16.41
C LEU A 98 4.58 -21.35 17.78
N ALA A 99 5.93 -21.41 17.80
CA ALA A 99 6.68 -21.54 19.04
C ALA A 99 6.83 -20.23 19.81
N HIS A 100 6.88 -19.11 19.08
CA HIS A 100 7.15 -17.79 19.66
C HIS A 100 6.28 -16.74 18.97
N MET A 101 5.03 -16.62 19.44
CA MET A 101 4.09 -15.61 18.95
C MET A 101 4.03 -14.42 19.89
N ASP A 102 4.36 -13.23 19.41
CA ASP A 102 4.10 -11.97 20.11
C ASP A 102 2.76 -11.39 19.64
N TYR A 103 1.76 -11.44 20.52
CA TYR A 103 0.42 -10.94 20.21
C TYR A 103 0.33 -9.40 20.20
N GLY A 104 1.28 -8.68 20.80
CA GLY A 104 1.40 -7.23 20.69
C GLY A 104 1.82 -6.85 19.27
N ILE A 105 2.92 -7.44 18.81
CA ILE A 105 3.40 -7.28 17.43
C ILE A 105 2.30 -7.68 16.42
N TRP A 106 1.55 -8.76 16.70
CA TRP A 106 0.47 -9.16 15.79
C TRP A 106 -0.63 -8.10 15.68
N ARG A 107 -1.04 -7.50 16.81
CA ARG A 107 -2.04 -6.41 16.80
C ARG A 107 -1.53 -5.20 16.03
N ASP A 108 -0.27 -4.81 16.22
CA ASP A 108 0.34 -3.69 15.51
C ASP A 108 0.39 -3.95 13.99
N ILE A 109 0.73 -5.17 13.58
CA ILE A 109 0.72 -5.57 12.17
C ILE A 109 -0.70 -5.50 11.58
N LEU A 110 -1.72 -5.97 12.31
CA LEU A 110 -3.12 -5.88 11.87
C LEU A 110 -3.57 -4.42 11.78
N GLU A 111 -3.21 -3.59 12.74
CA GLU A 111 -3.57 -2.16 12.72
C GLU A 111 -3.01 -1.46 11.48
N VAL A 112 -1.72 -1.65 11.20
CA VAL A 112 -1.04 -0.98 10.07
C VAL A 112 -1.45 -1.57 8.72
N ASN A 113 -1.48 -2.92 8.60
CA ASN A 113 -1.61 -3.56 7.30
C ASN A 113 -3.06 -3.82 6.86
N LEU A 114 -4.01 -3.78 7.80
CA LEU A 114 -5.40 -4.18 7.56
C LEU A 114 -6.38 -3.06 7.90
N LEU A 115 -6.37 -2.57 9.14
CA LEU A 115 -7.37 -1.61 9.61
C LEU A 115 -7.09 -0.20 9.05
N ALA A 116 -5.84 0.22 9.04
CA ALA A 116 -5.45 1.54 8.55
C ALA A 116 -5.79 1.76 7.06
N PRO A 117 -5.44 0.86 6.10
CA PRO A 117 -5.83 1.02 4.71
C PRO A 117 -7.34 1.06 4.51
N PHE A 118 -8.11 0.29 5.26
CA PHE A 118 -9.57 0.34 5.21
C PHE A 118 -10.09 1.69 5.70
N ARG A 119 -9.66 2.13 6.89
CA ARG A 119 -10.03 3.44 7.48
C ARG A 119 -9.73 4.59 6.52
N LEU A 120 -8.53 4.62 5.94
CA LEU A 120 -8.12 5.67 5.01
C LEU A 120 -8.95 5.65 3.74
N THR A 121 -9.22 4.48 3.17
CA THR A 121 -10.05 4.34 1.97
C THR A 121 -11.46 4.88 2.21
N VAL A 122 -12.08 4.53 3.34
CA VAL A 122 -13.42 5.04 3.71
C VAL A 122 -13.39 6.55 3.90
N ALA A 123 -12.40 7.09 4.60
CA ALA A 123 -12.29 8.53 4.84
C ALA A 123 -12.08 9.34 3.54
N LEU A 124 -11.38 8.77 2.56
CA LEU A 124 -11.10 9.42 1.28
C LEU A 124 -12.13 9.10 0.18
N ALA A 125 -13.13 8.25 0.46
CA ALA A 125 -14.15 7.91 -0.52
C ALA A 125 -14.83 9.14 -1.16
N PRO A 126 -15.16 10.24 -0.42
CA PRO A 126 -15.72 11.42 -1.04
C PRO A 126 -14.82 12.05 -2.11
N SER A 127 -13.50 12.02 -1.95
CA SER A 127 -12.54 12.55 -2.92
C SER A 127 -12.30 11.57 -4.08
N LEU A 128 -12.29 10.27 -3.81
CA LEU A 128 -12.20 9.22 -4.83
C LEU A 128 -13.41 9.26 -5.77
N CYS A 129 -14.61 9.40 -5.23
CA CYS A 129 -15.85 9.49 -6.02
C CYS A 129 -15.95 10.72 -6.92
N LEU A 130 -15.09 11.73 -6.76
CA LEU A 130 -15.01 12.88 -7.67
C LEU A 130 -14.19 12.62 -8.92
N ALA A 131 -13.34 11.59 -8.91
CA ALA A 131 -12.54 11.22 -10.06
C ALA A 131 -13.36 10.44 -11.08
N SER A 132 -13.03 10.58 -12.36
CA SER A 132 -13.76 9.90 -13.44
C SER A 132 -13.55 8.38 -13.45
N ARG A 133 -12.40 7.93 -12.97
CA ARG A 133 -12.04 6.51 -12.87
C ARG A 133 -11.19 6.27 -11.62
N PRO A 134 -11.81 6.28 -10.44
CA PRO A 134 -11.07 6.14 -9.20
C PRO A 134 -10.51 4.73 -9.02
N VAL A 135 -9.26 4.65 -8.52
CA VAL A 135 -8.57 3.39 -8.25
C VAL A 135 -8.06 3.38 -6.82
N VAL A 136 -8.30 2.30 -6.10
CA VAL A 136 -7.69 2.00 -4.81
C VAL A 136 -6.82 0.75 -4.93
N VAL A 137 -5.54 0.92 -4.70
CA VAL A 137 -4.57 -0.17 -4.64
C VAL A 137 -4.30 -0.52 -3.19
N MET A 138 -4.63 -1.74 -2.81
CA MET A 138 -4.26 -2.34 -1.52
C MET A 138 -2.96 -3.13 -1.72
N LEU A 139 -1.81 -2.58 -1.28
CA LEU A 139 -0.54 -3.27 -1.46
C LEU A 139 -0.48 -4.49 -0.55
N SER A 140 -0.76 -5.64 -1.15
CA SER A 140 -0.82 -6.94 -0.51
C SER A 140 0.54 -7.67 -0.64
N SER A 141 0.51 -8.97 -0.75
CA SER A 141 1.69 -9.85 -0.87
C SER A 141 1.24 -11.25 -1.30
N ASP A 142 2.12 -11.98 -1.99
CA ASP A 142 1.94 -13.43 -2.23
C ASP A 142 1.73 -14.20 -0.91
N LEU A 143 2.28 -13.69 0.20
CA LEU A 143 2.08 -14.25 1.53
C LEU A 143 0.63 -14.10 2.03
N GLY A 144 -0.17 -13.24 1.43
CA GLY A 144 -1.61 -13.10 1.69
C GLY A 144 -2.47 -14.16 0.98
N SER A 145 -1.89 -14.93 0.06
CA SER A 145 -2.60 -16.00 -0.63
C SER A 145 -2.78 -17.22 0.29
N ILE A 146 -4.02 -17.58 0.57
CA ILE A 146 -4.38 -18.80 1.31
C ILE A 146 -4.13 -20.02 0.43
N GLY A 147 -4.55 -19.93 -0.85
CA GLY A 147 -4.43 -21.02 -1.82
C GLY A 147 -2.99 -21.42 -2.13
N ASN A 148 -2.06 -20.45 -2.12
CA ASN A 148 -0.64 -20.68 -2.39
C ASN A 148 0.20 -20.92 -1.12
N ASN A 149 -0.38 -20.88 0.07
CA ASN A 149 0.38 -21.08 1.31
C ASN A 149 0.80 -22.54 1.47
N ARG A 150 2.09 -22.82 1.27
CA ARG A 150 2.72 -24.14 1.45
C ARG A 150 3.73 -24.18 2.60
N LEU A 151 4.17 -23.01 3.08
CA LEU A 151 5.27 -22.90 4.05
C LEU A 151 4.81 -22.59 5.47
N GLY A 152 3.60 -22.02 5.64
CA GLY A 152 3.20 -21.48 6.94
C GLY A 152 4.09 -20.29 7.34
N GLN A 153 4.40 -20.18 8.64
CA GLN A 153 5.20 -19.10 9.24
C GLN A 153 4.62 -17.69 9.01
N SER A 154 5.25 -16.68 9.58
CA SER A 154 4.83 -15.27 9.42
C SER A 154 3.32 -15.06 9.65
N HIS A 155 2.76 -15.73 10.66
CA HIS A 155 1.31 -15.83 10.84
C HIS A 155 0.64 -14.45 10.94
N ALA A 156 1.25 -13.52 11.66
CA ALA A 156 0.72 -12.16 11.81
C ALA A 156 0.69 -11.41 10.47
N TYR A 157 1.77 -11.46 9.71
CA TYR A 157 1.84 -10.80 8.41
C TYR A 157 0.90 -11.45 7.39
N ARG A 158 0.91 -12.79 7.28
CA ARG A 158 0.02 -13.52 6.36
C ARG A 158 -1.44 -13.23 6.63
N THR A 159 -1.86 -13.29 7.90
CA THR A 159 -3.26 -13.01 8.25
C THR A 159 -3.65 -11.57 8.00
N SER A 160 -2.74 -10.60 8.19
CA SER A 160 -2.99 -9.21 7.86
C SER A 160 -3.21 -9.00 6.35
N LYS A 161 -2.41 -9.67 5.51
CA LYS A 161 -2.52 -9.54 4.05
C LYS A 161 -3.69 -10.35 3.47
N ALA A 162 -4.01 -11.51 4.03
CA ALA A 162 -5.22 -12.26 3.70
C ALA A 162 -6.49 -11.47 4.09
N GLY A 163 -6.49 -10.83 5.27
CA GLY A 163 -7.55 -9.92 5.69
C GLY A 163 -7.69 -8.72 4.75
N LEU A 164 -6.57 -8.12 4.33
CA LEU A 164 -6.57 -7.01 3.37
C LEU A 164 -7.16 -7.44 2.01
N ASN A 165 -6.84 -8.66 1.56
CA ASN A 165 -7.42 -9.26 0.35
C ASN A 165 -8.95 -9.40 0.49
N MET A 166 -9.43 -9.86 1.65
CA MET A 166 -10.87 -9.95 1.94
C MET A 166 -11.53 -8.57 1.92
N LEU A 167 -10.93 -7.55 2.57
CA LEU A 167 -11.47 -6.19 2.55
C LEU A 167 -11.49 -5.59 1.15
N THR A 168 -10.46 -5.85 0.32
CA THR A 168 -10.44 -5.46 -1.08
C THR A 168 -11.67 -5.98 -1.82
N ARG A 169 -11.99 -7.25 -1.65
CA ARG A 169 -13.16 -7.88 -2.28
C ARG A 169 -14.48 -7.31 -1.76
N SER A 170 -14.56 -7.05 -0.45
CA SER A 170 -15.76 -6.48 0.16
C SER A 170 -16.04 -5.06 -0.32
N ILE A 171 -15.00 -4.20 -0.33
CA ILE A 171 -15.11 -2.82 -0.84
C ILE A 171 -15.55 -2.82 -2.31
N ALA A 172 -14.96 -3.67 -3.14
CA ALA A 172 -15.30 -3.78 -4.55
C ALA A 172 -16.77 -4.18 -4.79
N ASN A 173 -17.34 -5.00 -3.91
CA ASN A 173 -18.74 -5.39 -3.98
C ASN A 173 -19.68 -4.28 -3.52
N GLU A 174 -19.29 -3.49 -2.52
CA GLU A 174 -20.11 -2.42 -1.96
C GLU A 174 -20.01 -1.12 -2.78
N TRP A 175 -18.85 -0.87 -3.40
CA TRP A 175 -18.57 0.31 -4.23
C TRP A 175 -18.13 -0.10 -5.65
N PRO A 176 -19.06 -0.55 -6.49
CA PRO A 176 -18.73 -1.13 -7.80
C PRO A 176 -18.08 -0.14 -8.79
N ASP A 177 -18.31 1.17 -8.60
CA ASP A 177 -17.74 2.22 -9.43
C ASP A 177 -16.30 2.62 -9.01
N LEU A 178 -15.82 2.11 -7.88
CA LEU A 178 -14.48 2.31 -7.37
C LEU A 178 -13.63 1.06 -7.63
N ILE A 179 -12.72 1.11 -8.59
CA ILE A 179 -11.82 -0.03 -8.85
C ILE A 179 -10.92 -0.22 -7.64
N THR A 180 -11.18 -1.26 -6.86
CA THR A 180 -10.37 -1.63 -5.69
C THR A 180 -9.69 -2.96 -5.96
N LEU A 181 -8.37 -3.03 -5.87
CA LEU A 181 -7.61 -4.24 -6.14
C LEU A 181 -6.55 -4.51 -5.07
N ALA A 182 -6.27 -5.79 -4.82
CA ALA A 182 -5.12 -6.23 -4.05
C ALA A 182 -3.94 -6.49 -5.01
N MET A 183 -2.78 -5.91 -4.69
CA MET A 183 -1.57 -5.98 -5.52
C MET A 183 -0.46 -6.73 -4.78
N ALA A 184 0.05 -7.81 -5.39
CA ALA A 184 1.28 -8.48 -4.94
C ALA A 184 2.48 -7.91 -5.71
N PRO A 185 3.35 -7.11 -5.05
CA PRO A 185 4.48 -6.45 -5.73
C PRO A 185 5.63 -7.40 -6.03
N GLY A 186 5.58 -8.63 -5.49
CA GLY A 186 6.69 -9.56 -5.41
C GLY A 186 7.62 -9.27 -4.22
N TRP A 187 8.69 -10.04 -4.07
CA TRP A 187 9.64 -9.89 -2.95
C TRP A 187 10.72 -8.88 -3.30
N CYS A 188 10.48 -7.62 -2.89
CA CYS A 188 11.28 -6.46 -3.28
C CYS A 188 12.39 -6.15 -2.27
N LYS A 189 13.55 -5.71 -2.76
CA LYS A 189 14.73 -5.27 -2.00
C LYS A 189 14.45 -3.96 -1.28
N THR A 190 13.76 -4.05 -0.18
CA THR A 190 13.42 -2.95 0.72
C THR A 190 13.80 -3.35 2.13
N GLU A 191 13.82 -2.41 3.06
CA GLU A 191 14.03 -2.72 4.48
C GLU A 191 13.01 -3.75 5.00
N LEU A 192 11.75 -3.68 4.54
CA LEU A 192 10.73 -4.68 4.88
C LEU A 192 11.04 -6.05 4.26
N GLY A 193 11.51 -6.09 3.02
CA GLY A 193 11.79 -7.33 2.30
C GLY A 193 13.05 -8.06 2.77
N GLY A 194 14.02 -7.32 3.29
CA GLY A 194 15.28 -7.85 3.82
C GLY A 194 16.25 -8.36 2.75
N GLU A 195 17.34 -8.97 3.21
CA GLU A 195 18.48 -9.36 2.36
C GLU A 195 18.19 -10.46 1.32
N GLY A 196 17.16 -11.28 1.55
CA GLY A 196 16.80 -12.36 0.61
C GLY A 196 15.99 -11.91 -0.59
N ALA A 197 15.55 -10.66 -0.63
CA ALA A 197 14.71 -10.13 -1.70
C ALA A 197 15.48 -10.04 -3.04
N GLN A 198 14.76 -10.28 -4.13
CA GLN A 198 15.40 -10.40 -5.46
C GLN A 198 15.00 -9.31 -6.44
N ILE A 199 13.90 -8.60 -6.17
CA ILE A 199 13.31 -7.65 -7.12
C ILE A 199 13.69 -6.24 -6.68
N GLU A 200 14.26 -5.46 -7.59
CA GLU A 200 14.51 -4.03 -7.34
C GLU A 200 13.17 -3.29 -7.21
N PRO A 201 13.04 -2.36 -6.26
CA PRO A 201 11.83 -1.55 -6.12
C PRO A 201 11.42 -0.86 -7.41
N GLU A 202 12.40 -0.35 -8.16
CA GLU A 202 12.21 0.30 -9.45
C GLU A 202 11.52 -0.60 -10.46
N ASP A 203 11.98 -1.84 -10.60
CA ASP A 203 11.42 -2.79 -11.57
C ASP A 203 10.02 -3.25 -11.16
N SER A 204 9.82 -3.45 -9.86
CA SER A 204 8.50 -3.80 -9.33
C SER A 204 7.48 -2.70 -9.57
N VAL A 205 7.82 -1.45 -9.23
CA VAL A 205 6.91 -0.30 -9.40
C VAL A 205 6.63 -0.04 -10.87
N ARG A 206 7.66 -0.08 -11.74
CA ARG A 206 7.48 0.08 -13.18
C ARG A 206 6.47 -0.93 -13.75
N ALA A 207 6.57 -2.19 -13.36
CA ALA A 207 5.63 -3.22 -13.78
C ALA A 207 4.21 -2.96 -13.26
N GLN A 208 4.09 -2.55 -12.00
CA GLN A 208 2.80 -2.23 -11.39
C GLN A 208 2.14 -1.02 -12.05
N LEU A 209 2.86 0.06 -12.32
CA LEU A 209 2.33 1.26 -12.99
C LEU A 209 1.82 0.91 -14.39
N LYS A 210 2.56 0.12 -15.16
CA LYS A 210 2.10 -0.40 -16.44
C LYS A 210 0.82 -1.22 -16.31
N THR A 211 0.68 -2.01 -15.25
CA THR A 211 -0.55 -2.75 -14.95
C THR A 211 -1.69 -1.79 -14.60
N PHE A 212 -1.43 -0.72 -13.83
CA PHE A 212 -2.45 0.27 -13.47
C PHE A 212 -3.00 1.04 -14.66
N GLU A 213 -2.21 1.31 -15.68
CA GLU A 213 -2.67 1.91 -16.94
C GLU A 213 -3.73 1.06 -17.64
N ALA A 214 -3.59 -0.27 -17.58
CA ALA A 214 -4.47 -1.23 -18.23
C ALA A 214 -5.74 -1.58 -17.40
N LEU A 215 -5.86 -1.06 -16.17
CA LEU A 215 -7.01 -1.39 -15.31
C LEU A 215 -8.33 -0.93 -15.93
N ASN A 216 -9.36 -1.71 -15.69
CA ASN A 216 -10.75 -1.42 -16.06
C ASN A 216 -11.69 -2.08 -15.04
N ALA A 217 -13.00 -1.94 -15.23
CA ALA A 217 -14.01 -2.45 -14.30
C ALA A 217 -13.91 -3.96 -14.02
N SER A 218 -13.37 -4.76 -14.96
CA SER A 218 -13.21 -6.20 -14.74
C SER A 218 -12.15 -6.56 -13.71
N HIS A 219 -11.24 -5.60 -13.37
CA HIS A 219 -10.22 -5.79 -12.36
C HIS A 219 -10.72 -5.45 -10.94
N ASN A 220 -11.94 -4.89 -10.83
CA ASN A 220 -12.48 -4.56 -9.53
C ASN A 220 -12.62 -5.80 -8.63
N GLY A 221 -12.08 -5.74 -7.45
CA GLY A 221 -12.08 -6.84 -6.49
C GLY A 221 -11.15 -8.00 -6.84
N GLN A 222 -10.13 -7.80 -7.70
CA GLN A 222 -9.16 -8.84 -8.01
C GLN A 222 -7.93 -8.78 -7.09
N PHE A 223 -7.27 -9.94 -6.96
CA PHE A 223 -5.93 -10.06 -6.40
C PHE A 223 -4.98 -10.41 -7.56
N ILE A 224 -4.08 -9.49 -7.88
CA ILE A 224 -3.17 -9.60 -9.03
C ILE A 224 -1.72 -9.37 -8.61
N ASP A 225 -0.78 -9.90 -9.39
CA ASP A 225 0.64 -9.58 -9.25
C ASP A 225 1.01 -8.29 -10.02
N ARG A 226 2.28 -7.89 -9.91
CA ARG A 226 2.82 -6.70 -10.58
C ARG A 226 2.68 -6.68 -12.11
N PHE A 227 2.42 -7.84 -12.73
CA PHE A 227 2.21 -7.98 -14.17
C PHE A 227 0.74 -8.07 -14.57
N GLY A 228 -0.18 -7.94 -13.61
CA GLY A 228 -1.61 -8.08 -13.83
C GLY A 228 -2.11 -9.52 -13.87
N THR A 229 -1.26 -10.50 -13.52
CA THR A 229 -1.66 -11.91 -13.46
C THR A 229 -2.44 -12.17 -12.19
N THR A 230 -3.56 -12.87 -12.30
CA THR A 230 -4.38 -13.23 -11.13
C THR A 230 -3.61 -14.14 -10.18
N VAL A 231 -3.60 -13.77 -8.91
CA VAL A 231 -3.06 -14.56 -7.81
C VAL A 231 -4.21 -15.30 -7.12
N ALA A 232 -3.99 -16.54 -6.74
CA ALA A 232 -4.98 -17.30 -5.95
C ALA A 232 -5.20 -16.62 -4.59
N TRP A 233 -6.46 -16.57 -4.15
CA TRP A 233 -6.83 -16.01 -2.84
C TRP A 233 -6.24 -16.77 -1.66
#